data_decfcec4b3a563cebdbc0d9c8cbc8303
#
_entry.id   decfcec4b3a563cebdbc0d9c8cbc8303
#
_cell.length_a   1.000
_cell.length_b   1.000
_cell.length_c   1.000
_cell.angle_alpha   90.00
_cell.angle_beta   90.00
_cell.angle_gamma   90.00
#
_symmetry.space_group_name_H-M   'P 1'
#
loop_
_entity.id
_entity.type
_entity.pdbx_description
1 polymer ?
#
loop_
_entity_poly.entity_id
_entity_poly.type
_entity_poly.pdbx_seq_one_letter_code
_entity_poly.pdbx_strand_id
1 'polypeptide(L)'
;GSQAEGFIAPRLTGSQIKAADTHYGVDQNGTLIFATSAVPLPTSKTVNITQAGYYYYDATNSTWKTCGGAATSSVVADCSVNGFVGSYTSGVALTISNKFLVTVTNNTFTAVTITFQTSDLVLSGVSGITVSSVSTPSVNLISGQSQLVEYTLSGTPAASGILNGTWTKLSLNCVNTVSVIQPAITTLD
;
A
#
# COMPACT_ATOMS: atom_id res chain seq x y z
N GLY A 1 -11.33 31.63 -21.13
CA GLY A 1 -10.18 31.25 -21.90
C GLY A 1 -10.04 29.75 -21.90
N SER A 2 -10.09 29.09 -23.06
CA SER A 2 -10.00 27.64 -23.22
C SER A 2 -8.63 27.22 -23.77
N GLN A 3 -7.55 27.82 -23.24
CA GLN A 3 -6.21 27.39 -23.61
C GLN A 3 -5.64 26.47 -22.50
N ALA A 4 -5.16 25.29 -22.88
CA ALA A 4 -4.41 24.43 -21.98
C ALA A 4 -3.08 25.13 -21.65
N GLU A 5 -2.88 25.45 -20.37
CA GLU A 5 -1.64 25.99 -19.86
C GLU A 5 -0.78 24.85 -19.31
N GLY A 6 0.52 24.88 -19.59
CA GLY A 6 1.44 23.86 -19.10
C GLY A 6 2.86 24.07 -19.58
N PHE A 7 3.79 23.36 -18.93
CA PHE A 7 5.19 23.32 -19.30
C PHE A 7 5.50 21.96 -19.98
N ILE A 8 6.17 22.00 -21.13
CA ILE A 8 6.67 20.81 -21.79
C ILE A 8 8.18 20.73 -21.56
N ALA A 9 8.61 19.77 -20.73
CA ALA A 9 10.02 19.52 -20.52
C ALA A 9 10.68 18.96 -21.80
N PRO A 10 12.00 19.21 -22.00
CA PRO A 10 12.76 18.60 -23.09
C PRO A 10 12.58 17.08 -23.10
N ARG A 11 12.29 16.52 -24.27
CA ARG A 11 12.08 15.08 -24.47
C ARG A 11 13.36 14.45 -25.00
N LEU A 12 13.95 13.55 -24.23
CA LEU A 12 15.23 12.91 -24.54
C LEU A 12 15.09 11.39 -24.49
N THR A 13 15.75 10.70 -25.41
CA THR A 13 15.91 9.24 -25.29
C THR A 13 16.93 8.89 -24.18
N GLY A 14 16.86 7.68 -23.65
CA GLY A 14 17.84 7.23 -22.65
C GLY A 14 19.28 7.31 -23.15
N SER A 15 19.51 7.06 -24.45
CA SER A 15 20.84 7.21 -25.07
C SER A 15 21.32 8.66 -25.10
N GLN A 16 20.44 9.62 -25.40
CA GLN A 16 20.78 11.05 -25.38
C GLN A 16 21.11 11.54 -23.96
N ILE A 17 20.35 11.09 -22.98
CA ILE A 17 20.60 11.43 -21.56
C ILE A 17 21.97 10.89 -21.13
N LYS A 18 22.29 9.63 -21.49
CA LYS A 18 23.58 9.03 -21.23
C LYS A 18 24.73 9.76 -21.90
N ALA A 19 24.57 10.15 -23.17
CA ALA A 19 25.58 10.89 -23.91
C ALA A 19 25.90 12.26 -23.28
N ALA A 20 24.92 12.87 -22.60
CA ALA A 20 25.05 14.16 -21.92
C ALA A 20 25.50 14.02 -20.44
N ASP A 21 25.82 12.82 -19.97
CA ASP A 21 26.04 12.50 -18.54
C ASP A 21 27.17 13.34 -17.90
N THR A 22 28.21 13.66 -18.63
CA THR A 22 29.33 14.47 -18.17
C THR A 22 28.98 15.95 -18.02
N HIS A 23 27.91 16.43 -18.62
CA HIS A 23 27.47 17.83 -18.56
C HIS A 23 26.56 18.13 -17.36
N TYR A 24 26.09 17.10 -16.67
CA TYR A 24 25.25 17.30 -15.47
C TYR A 24 26.13 17.35 -14.21
N GLY A 25 26.14 18.52 -13.57
CA GLY A 25 26.88 18.85 -12.35
C GLY A 25 26.06 19.73 -11.42
N VAL A 26 26.72 20.46 -10.55
CA VAL A 26 26.08 21.30 -9.52
C VAL A 26 25.17 22.36 -10.14
N ASP A 27 25.58 22.96 -11.24
CA ASP A 27 24.81 24.02 -11.93
C ASP A 27 23.54 23.52 -12.61
N GLN A 28 23.43 22.20 -12.82
CA GLN A 28 22.25 21.57 -13.43
C GLN A 28 21.28 21.01 -12.38
N ASN A 29 21.47 21.34 -11.10
CA ASN A 29 20.55 20.93 -10.06
C ASN A 29 19.10 21.36 -10.35
N GLY A 30 18.15 20.43 -10.30
CA GLY A 30 16.74 20.69 -10.60
C GLY A 30 16.39 20.69 -12.09
N THR A 31 17.36 20.45 -13.01
CA THR A 31 17.04 20.28 -14.44
C THR A 31 15.96 19.22 -14.62
N LEU A 32 14.88 19.56 -15.33
CA LEU A 32 13.72 18.71 -15.59
C LEU A 32 13.73 18.22 -17.03
N ILE A 33 13.53 16.92 -17.24
CA ILE A 33 13.41 16.28 -18.55
C ILE A 33 12.24 15.28 -18.57
N PHE A 34 11.78 14.94 -19.78
CA PHE A 34 10.97 13.78 -20.03
C PHE A 34 11.83 12.73 -20.77
N ALA A 35 12.20 11.64 -20.09
CA ALA A 35 12.85 10.50 -20.72
C ALA A 35 11.82 9.74 -21.57
N THR A 36 12.10 9.50 -22.85
CA THR A 36 11.20 8.74 -23.75
C THR A 36 11.48 7.24 -23.74
N SER A 37 12.59 6.82 -23.15
CA SER A 37 12.98 5.40 -22.95
C SER A 37 13.93 5.27 -21.77
N ALA A 38 14.10 4.04 -21.26
CA ALA A 38 15.16 3.70 -20.32
C ALA A 38 16.55 4.04 -20.87
N VAL A 39 17.50 4.30 -19.96
CA VAL A 39 18.91 4.49 -20.32
C VAL A 39 19.56 3.12 -20.52
N PRO A 40 20.15 2.84 -21.70
CA PRO A 40 20.87 1.60 -21.94
C PRO A 40 22.23 1.62 -21.22
N LEU A 41 22.55 0.57 -20.48
CA LEU A 41 23.80 0.47 -19.72
C LEU A 41 24.02 1.72 -18.85
N PRO A 42 23.20 1.97 -17.84
CA PRO A 42 23.20 3.21 -17.09
C PRO A 42 24.50 3.42 -16.31
N THR A 43 24.86 4.69 -16.08
CA THR A 43 25.91 5.11 -15.15
C THR A 43 25.33 5.29 -13.74
N SER A 44 26.17 5.62 -12.76
CA SER A 44 25.70 5.98 -11.42
C SER A 44 24.71 7.16 -11.43
N LYS A 45 24.86 8.13 -12.36
CA LYS A 45 23.93 9.26 -12.47
C LYS A 45 22.58 8.88 -13.08
N THR A 46 22.56 7.93 -14.01
CA THR A 46 21.38 7.60 -14.84
C THR A 46 20.69 6.29 -14.41
N VAL A 47 21.18 5.63 -13.36
CA VAL A 47 20.72 4.31 -12.89
C VAL A 47 19.21 4.27 -12.62
N ASN A 48 18.61 5.39 -12.21
CA ASN A 48 17.17 5.48 -11.91
C ASN A 48 16.28 5.72 -13.13
N ILE A 49 16.86 5.97 -14.33
CA ILE A 49 16.09 6.17 -15.57
C ILE A 49 15.83 4.81 -16.21
N THR A 50 14.91 4.07 -15.64
CA THR A 50 14.58 2.69 -16.02
C THR A 50 13.40 2.58 -17.00
N GLN A 51 12.69 3.68 -17.25
CA GLN A 51 11.52 3.73 -18.14
C GLN A 51 11.26 5.15 -18.63
N ALA A 52 10.27 5.33 -19.52
CA ALA A 52 9.79 6.65 -19.91
C ALA A 52 9.13 7.36 -18.71
N GLY A 53 9.37 8.67 -18.58
CA GLY A 53 8.81 9.46 -17.47
C GLY A 53 9.51 10.80 -17.28
N TYR A 54 8.98 11.59 -16.33
CA TYR A 54 9.59 12.83 -15.90
C TYR A 54 10.67 12.56 -14.87
N TYR A 55 11.84 13.21 -15.05
CA TYR A 55 12.99 13.11 -14.16
C TYR A 55 13.57 14.47 -13.91
N TYR A 56 14.09 14.70 -12.71
CA TYR A 56 14.91 15.86 -12.38
C TYR A 56 16.30 15.42 -11.93
N TYR A 57 17.29 16.28 -12.19
CA TYR A 57 18.65 16.03 -11.75
C TYR A 57 18.85 16.53 -10.32
N ASP A 58 19.26 15.64 -9.42
CA ASP A 58 19.65 15.94 -8.04
C ASP A 58 21.18 16.00 -7.98
N ALA A 59 21.74 17.20 -7.99
CA ALA A 59 23.17 17.40 -7.95
C ALA A 59 23.79 16.99 -6.61
N THR A 60 23.04 17.04 -5.50
CA THR A 60 23.54 16.64 -4.18
C THR A 60 23.91 15.15 -4.15
N ASN A 61 23.08 14.33 -4.80
CA ASN A 61 23.30 12.89 -4.92
C ASN A 61 23.92 12.50 -6.26
N SER A 62 24.20 13.47 -7.13
CA SER A 62 24.73 13.27 -8.49
C SER A 62 23.94 12.22 -9.28
N THR A 63 22.59 12.28 -9.23
CA THR A 63 21.74 11.27 -9.86
C THR A 63 20.42 11.87 -10.35
N TRP A 64 19.87 11.27 -11.38
CA TRP A 64 18.51 11.56 -11.83
C TRP A 64 17.49 10.90 -10.90
N LYS A 65 16.45 11.65 -10.54
CA LYS A 65 15.32 11.19 -9.73
C LYS A 65 14.02 11.38 -10.48
N THR A 66 13.07 10.50 -10.26
CA THR A 66 11.71 10.64 -10.81
C THR A 66 11.02 11.85 -10.21
N CYS A 67 10.31 12.63 -11.03
CA CYS A 67 9.41 13.68 -10.55
C CYS A 67 8.15 13.04 -9.95
N GLY A 68 8.03 13.18 -8.63
CA GLY A 68 7.13 12.38 -7.83
C GLY A 68 7.96 11.26 -7.25
N GLY A 69 8.27 11.30 -5.93
CA GLY A 69 9.16 10.33 -5.28
C GLY A 69 8.94 8.93 -5.82
N ALA A 70 9.82 7.99 -5.58
CA ALA A 70 9.62 6.62 -6.03
C ALA A 70 8.19 6.18 -5.67
N ALA A 71 7.24 6.48 -6.55
CA ALA A 71 5.97 5.83 -6.53
C ALA A 71 6.35 4.39 -6.87
N THR A 72 6.51 3.57 -5.86
CA THR A 72 6.23 2.17 -6.06
C THR A 72 4.84 2.18 -6.66
N SER A 73 4.77 2.04 -8.01
CA SER A 73 3.49 2.03 -8.74
C SER A 73 2.79 0.72 -8.37
N SER A 74 2.36 0.62 -7.14
CA SER A 74 1.76 -0.59 -6.58
C SER A 74 0.55 -0.22 -5.75
N VAL A 75 -0.39 -1.12 -5.70
CA VAL A 75 -1.39 -1.12 -4.64
C VAL A 75 -0.68 -1.54 -3.36
N VAL A 76 -0.99 -0.91 -2.24
CA VAL A 76 -0.47 -1.27 -0.92
C VAL A 76 -1.62 -1.56 0.03
N ALA A 77 -1.37 -2.38 1.03
CA ALA A 77 -2.33 -2.70 2.09
C ALA A 77 -1.69 -2.44 3.46
N ASP A 78 -2.46 -1.88 4.38
CA ASP A 78 -2.04 -1.62 5.75
C ASP A 78 -3.15 -2.03 6.73
N CYS A 79 -2.80 -2.85 7.71
CA CYS A 79 -3.63 -3.22 8.87
C CYS A 79 -2.89 -3.04 10.19
N SER A 80 -1.74 -2.35 10.18
CA SER A 80 -0.87 -2.22 11.34
C SER A 80 -1.48 -1.36 12.45
N VAL A 81 -2.21 -0.32 12.08
CA VAL A 81 -2.79 0.65 13.03
C VAL A 81 -4.16 0.20 13.56
N ASN A 82 -4.98 -0.40 12.71
CA ASN A 82 -6.40 -0.69 13.01
C ASN A 82 -6.81 -2.14 12.69
N GLY A 83 -5.87 -3.10 12.68
CA GLY A 83 -6.17 -4.48 12.28
C GLY A 83 -7.40 -5.06 12.99
N PHE A 84 -7.27 -5.48 14.22
CA PHE A 84 -8.43 -5.94 15.02
C PHE A 84 -9.08 -4.79 15.79
N VAL A 85 -10.41 -4.74 15.76
CA VAL A 85 -11.25 -3.79 16.50
C VAL A 85 -12.28 -4.55 17.32
N GLY A 86 -12.63 -4.02 18.49
CA GLY A 86 -13.55 -4.63 19.43
C GLY A 86 -12.83 -5.37 20.56
N SER A 87 -13.61 -5.94 21.48
CA SER A 87 -13.11 -6.69 22.63
C SER A 87 -13.25 -8.18 22.38
N TYR A 88 -12.23 -8.96 22.73
CA TYR A 88 -12.19 -10.40 22.53
C TYR A 88 -12.01 -11.07 23.89
N THR A 89 -13.04 -11.82 24.33
CA THR A 89 -13.06 -12.54 25.60
C THR A 89 -13.45 -13.99 25.36
N SER A 90 -12.71 -14.94 25.91
CA SER A 90 -13.02 -16.38 25.75
C SER A 90 -14.39 -16.72 26.35
N GLY A 91 -15.16 -17.53 25.64
CA GLY A 91 -16.52 -17.90 26.04
C GLY A 91 -17.58 -16.82 25.81
N VAL A 92 -17.22 -15.62 25.35
CA VAL A 92 -18.16 -14.53 25.03
C VAL A 92 -18.34 -14.39 23.53
N ALA A 93 -19.58 -14.44 23.07
CA ALA A 93 -19.89 -14.31 21.65
C ALA A 93 -19.46 -12.92 21.10
N LEU A 94 -18.86 -12.91 19.92
CA LEU A 94 -18.50 -11.69 19.22
C LEU A 94 -19.75 -10.95 18.73
N THR A 95 -19.62 -9.65 18.59
CA THR A 95 -20.67 -8.76 18.10
C THR A 95 -20.26 -8.15 16.75
N ILE A 96 -21.16 -7.41 16.12
CA ILE A 96 -20.88 -6.70 14.87
C ILE A 96 -19.75 -5.65 15.00
N SER A 97 -19.37 -5.28 16.23
CA SER A 97 -18.26 -4.38 16.52
C SER A 97 -16.89 -5.07 16.44
N ASN A 98 -16.87 -6.41 16.43
CA ASN A 98 -15.63 -7.17 16.28
C ASN A 98 -15.29 -7.31 14.80
N LYS A 99 -14.25 -6.61 14.38
CA LYS A 99 -13.86 -6.51 12.97
C LYS A 99 -12.35 -6.64 12.81
N PHE A 100 -11.93 -6.97 11.59
CA PHE A 100 -10.57 -6.80 11.12
C PHE A 100 -10.57 -5.77 9.99
N LEU A 101 -9.72 -4.76 10.10
CA LEU A 101 -9.68 -3.62 9.19
C LEU A 101 -8.42 -3.63 8.35
N VAL A 102 -8.56 -3.37 7.06
CA VAL A 102 -7.44 -3.21 6.12
C VAL A 102 -7.67 -1.96 5.30
N THR A 103 -6.70 -1.07 5.26
CA THR A 103 -6.70 0.06 4.32
C THR A 103 -5.92 -0.33 3.08
N VAL A 104 -6.58 -0.27 1.92
CA VAL A 104 -5.95 -0.52 0.62
C VAL A 104 -5.81 0.79 -0.13
N THR A 105 -4.60 1.11 -0.59
CA THR A 105 -4.29 2.35 -1.31
C THR A 105 -3.75 2.05 -2.70
N ASN A 106 -4.31 2.71 -3.70
CA ASN A 106 -3.82 2.63 -5.07
C ASN A 106 -2.77 3.71 -5.32
N ASN A 107 -1.50 3.36 -5.27
CA ASN A 107 -0.38 4.24 -5.63
C ASN A 107 0.00 4.13 -7.12
N THR A 108 -0.77 3.40 -7.93
CA THR A 108 -0.53 3.31 -9.38
C THR A 108 -1.06 4.56 -10.09
N PHE A 109 -0.65 4.76 -11.35
CA PHE A 109 -1.12 5.89 -12.16
C PHE A 109 -2.46 5.62 -12.88
N THR A 110 -2.99 4.40 -12.75
CA THR A 110 -4.24 3.97 -13.38
C THR A 110 -5.25 3.51 -12.33
N ALA A 111 -6.53 3.56 -12.66
CA ALA A 111 -7.56 3.00 -11.79
C ALA A 111 -7.41 1.48 -11.69
N VAL A 112 -7.61 0.95 -10.49
CA VAL A 112 -7.56 -0.49 -10.19
C VAL A 112 -8.86 -0.92 -9.55
N THR A 113 -9.51 -1.94 -10.10
CA THR A 113 -10.68 -2.57 -9.49
C THR A 113 -10.24 -3.77 -8.66
N ILE A 114 -10.64 -3.79 -7.39
CA ILE A 114 -10.31 -4.85 -6.44
C ILE A 114 -11.61 -5.44 -5.90
N THR A 115 -11.71 -6.78 -5.91
CA THR A 115 -12.82 -7.52 -5.30
C THR A 115 -12.32 -8.15 -4.01
N PHE A 116 -13.11 -8.07 -2.94
CA PHE A 116 -12.79 -8.62 -1.63
C PHE A 116 -13.77 -9.75 -1.26
N GLN A 117 -13.23 -10.76 -0.59
CA GLN A 117 -13.98 -11.94 -0.12
C GLN A 117 -13.59 -12.25 1.33
N THR A 118 -14.47 -12.93 2.06
CA THR A 118 -14.18 -13.36 3.44
C THR A 118 -12.96 -14.25 3.53
N SER A 119 -12.66 -15.01 2.49
CA SER A 119 -11.47 -15.86 2.38
C SER A 119 -10.14 -15.10 2.22
N ASP A 120 -10.18 -13.79 1.96
CA ASP A 120 -8.96 -12.97 1.92
C ASP A 120 -8.32 -12.80 3.31
N LEU A 121 -9.11 -13.01 4.39
CA LEU A 121 -8.65 -12.99 5.78
C LEU A 121 -8.67 -14.39 6.39
N VAL A 122 -7.50 -14.89 6.76
CA VAL A 122 -7.32 -16.15 7.48
C VAL A 122 -7.05 -15.88 8.96
N LEU A 123 -7.84 -16.51 9.84
CA LEU A 123 -7.69 -16.42 11.28
C LEU A 123 -6.97 -17.65 11.83
N SER A 124 -6.10 -17.47 12.82
CA SER A 124 -5.38 -18.56 13.49
C SER A 124 -5.07 -18.23 14.96
N GLY A 125 -4.61 -19.21 15.72
CA GLY A 125 -4.26 -19.09 17.14
C GLY A 125 -5.42 -19.42 18.07
N VAL A 126 -6.54 -18.69 18.01
CA VAL A 126 -7.73 -18.98 18.81
C VAL A 126 -8.85 -19.49 17.90
N SER A 127 -9.42 -20.65 18.25
CA SER A 127 -10.54 -21.26 17.52
C SER A 127 -11.91 -20.68 17.93
N GLY A 128 -12.96 -21.01 17.16
CA GLY A 128 -14.33 -20.60 17.43
C GLY A 128 -14.71 -19.23 16.83
N ILE A 129 -13.81 -18.61 16.05
CA ILE A 129 -14.04 -17.34 15.38
C ILE A 129 -13.99 -17.54 13.86
N THR A 130 -14.88 -16.90 13.14
CA THR A 130 -14.95 -16.93 11.68
C THR A 130 -15.15 -15.53 11.10
N VAL A 131 -14.78 -15.37 9.83
CA VAL A 131 -15.06 -14.13 9.07
C VAL A 131 -16.46 -14.29 8.47
N SER A 132 -17.41 -13.45 8.88
CA SER A 132 -18.82 -13.56 8.47
C SER A 132 -19.17 -12.73 7.25
N SER A 133 -18.55 -11.57 7.08
CA SER A 133 -18.81 -10.69 5.94
C SER A 133 -17.66 -9.73 5.67
N VAL A 134 -17.67 -9.12 4.48
CA VAL A 134 -16.81 -8.00 4.10
C VAL A 134 -17.67 -6.81 3.70
N SER A 135 -17.34 -5.60 4.18
CA SER A 135 -18.14 -4.39 3.99
C SER A 135 -18.19 -3.91 2.53
N THR A 136 -17.11 -4.12 1.80
CA THR A 136 -16.94 -3.60 0.44
C THR A 136 -16.52 -4.75 -0.48
N PRO A 137 -17.47 -5.45 -1.12
CA PRO A 137 -17.14 -6.60 -1.97
C PRO A 137 -16.35 -6.23 -3.22
N SER A 138 -16.43 -4.99 -3.69
CA SER A 138 -15.67 -4.49 -4.83
C SER A 138 -15.49 -2.97 -4.74
N VAL A 139 -14.33 -2.48 -5.14
CA VAL A 139 -14.02 -1.05 -5.22
C VAL A 139 -13.19 -0.77 -6.47
N ASN A 140 -13.45 0.38 -7.10
CA ASN A 140 -12.59 0.92 -8.15
C ASN A 140 -11.84 2.13 -7.57
N LEU A 141 -10.55 1.96 -7.32
CA LEU A 141 -9.68 2.99 -6.78
C LEU A 141 -8.96 3.71 -7.91
N ILE A 142 -9.18 4.99 -8.08
CA ILE A 142 -8.33 5.81 -8.94
C ILE A 142 -6.96 6.06 -8.27
N SER A 143 -6.01 6.59 -9.04
CA SER A 143 -4.67 6.91 -8.54
C SER A 143 -4.72 7.76 -7.26
N GLY A 144 -3.98 7.34 -6.24
CA GLY A 144 -3.88 8.00 -4.94
C GLY A 144 -5.05 7.77 -3.99
N GLN A 145 -6.10 7.06 -4.40
CA GLN A 145 -7.23 6.76 -3.51
C GLN A 145 -6.95 5.58 -2.58
N SER A 146 -7.57 5.67 -1.39
CA SER A 146 -7.58 4.62 -0.38
C SER A 146 -8.99 4.19 -0.06
N GLN A 147 -9.17 2.91 0.28
CA GLN A 147 -10.40 2.33 0.79
C GLN A 147 -10.14 1.55 2.06
N LEU A 148 -10.92 1.84 3.10
CA LEU A 148 -11.00 1.00 4.28
C LEU A 148 -11.95 -0.17 3.99
N VAL A 149 -11.46 -1.39 4.16
CA VAL A 149 -12.22 -2.63 4.01
C VAL A 149 -12.36 -3.27 5.39
N GLU A 150 -13.60 -3.54 5.78
CA GLU A 150 -13.93 -4.11 7.09
C GLU A 150 -14.39 -5.55 6.93
N TYR A 151 -13.74 -6.46 7.64
CA TYR A 151 -14.13 -7.87 7.77
C TYR A 151 -14.80 -8.06 9.12
N THR A 152 -16.12 -8.31 9.13
CA THR A 152 -16.86 -8.60 10.36
C THR A 152 -16.57 -10.01 10.83
N LEU A 153 -16.25 -10.12 12.12
CA LEU A 153 -15.97 -11.41 12.76
C LEU A 153 -17.18 -11.89 13.56
N SER A 154 -17.38 -13.19 13.63
CA SER A 154 -18.46 -13.83 14.36
C SER A 154 -17.98 -15.09 15.04
N GLY A 155 -18.78 -15.60 15.97
CA GLY A 155 -18.48 -16.81 16.74
C GLY A 155 -18.16 -16.50 18.19
N THR A 156 -17.63 -17.49 18.89
CA THR A 156 -17.27 -17.41 20.31
C THR A 156 -15.84 -17.94 20.47
N PRO A 157 -14.88 -17.12 20.90
CA PRO A 157 -13.52 -17.59 21.14
C PRO A 157 -13.50 -18.76 22.13
N ALA A 158 -12.93 -19.89 21.75
CA ALA A 158 -12.95 -21.12 22.57
C ALA A 158 -11.97 -21.04 23.76
N ALA A 159 -10.94 -20.22 23.69
CA ALA A 159 -9.91 -20.06 24.73
C ALA A 159 -9.32 -18.66 24.70
N SER A 160 -8.66 -18.26 25.81
CA SER A 160 -7.77 -17.09 25.82
C SER A 160 -6.48 -17.38 25.08
N GLY A 161 -5.85 -16.35 24.51
CA GLY A 161 -4.62 -16.47 23.75
C GLY A 161 -4.46 -15.36 22.73
N ILE A 162 -3.57 -15.55 21.79
CA ILE A 162 -3.36 -14.59 20.68
C ILE A 162 -4.16 -15.07 19.47
N LEU A 163 -5.05 -14.21 19.00
CA LEU A 163 -5.73 -14.36 17.71
C LEU A 163 -4.91 -13.63 16.66
N ASN A 164 -4.53 -14.36 15.60
CA ASN A 164 -3.80 -13.81 14.47
C ASN A 164 -4.74 -13.67 13.28
N GLY A 165 -4.68 -12.54 12.59
CA GLY A 165 -5.32 -12.30 11.31
C GLY A 165 -4.25 -12.10 10.23
N THR A 166 -4.27 -12.92 9.19
CA THR A 166 -3.43 -12.79 8.00
C THR A 166 -4.33 -12.48 6.81
N TRP A 167 -4.24 -11.28 6.33
CA TRP A 167 -4.97 -10.85 5.14
C TRP A 167 -4.05 -10.90 3.92
N THR A 168 -4.54 -11.48 2.81
CA THR A 168 -3.78 -11.60 1.56
C THR A 168 -4.65 -11.29 0.35
N LYS A 169 -4.17 -10.40 -0.54
CA LYS A 169 -4.82 -10.06 -1.81
C LYS A 169 -3.80 -9.49 -2.79
N LEU A 170 -3.89 -9.84 -4.09
CA LEU A 170 -3.02 -9.31 -5.15
C LEU A 170 -1.52 -9.40 -4.80
N SER A 171 -1.08 -10.48 -4.20
CA SER A 171 0.28 -10.66 -3.67
C SER A 171 0.65 -9.73 -2.51
N LEU A 172 -0.31 -8.96 -1.97
CA LEU A 172 -0.14 -8.19 -0.75
C LEU A 172 -0.38 -9.08 0.46
N ASN A 173 0.31 -8.77 1.54
CA ASN A 173 0.14 -9.43 2.83
C ASN A 173 0.07 -8.38 3.93
N CYS A 174 -0.89 -8.56 4.83
CA CYS A 174 -1.05 -7.73 6.01
C CYS A 174 -1.36 -8.63 7.21
N VAL A 175 -0.59 -8.53 8.28
CA VAL A 175 -0.74 -9.35 9.49
C VAL A 175 -0.96 -8.44 10.70
N ASN A 176 -1.92 -8.82 11.52
CA ASN A 176 -2.17 -8.16 12.81
C ASN A 176 -2.63 -9.18 13.84
N THR A 177 -2.48 -8.85 15.12
CA THR A 177 -2.82 -9.74 16.23
C THR A 177 -3.62 -9.02 17.31
N VAL A 178 -4.44 -9.78 18.04
CA VAL A 178 -5.18 -9.28 19.22
C VAL A 178 -5.18 -10.34 20.33
N SER A 179 -5.13 -9.88 21.58
CA SER A 179 -5.27 -10.76 22.74
C SER A 179 -6.73 -11.08 23.00
N VAL A 180 -7.06 -12.36 23.10
CA VAL A 180 -8.32 -12.86 23.64
C VAL A 180 -8.11 -13.09 25.14
N ILE A 181 -8.80 -12.33 25.96
CA ILE A 181 -8.67 -12.37 27.43
C ILE A 181 -9.60 -13.43 28.04
N GLN A 182 -9.30 -13.86 29.28
CA GLN A 182 -10.25 -14.64 30.07
C GLN A 182 -11.33 -13.75 30.68
N PRO A 183 -12.57 -14.25 30.88
CA PRO A 183 -13.56 -13.54 31.67
C PRO A 183 -13.04 -13.31 33.10
N ALA A 184 -13.34 -12.17 33.66
CA ALA A 184 -13.06 -11.92 35.09
C ALA A 184 -13.81 -12.98 35.95
N ILE A 185 -13.07 -13.66 36.82
CA ILE A 185 -13.69 -14.57 37.81
C ILE A 185 -14.23 -13.66 38.91
N THR A 186 -15.54 -13.49 39.00
CA THR A 186 -16.19 -12.92 40.19
C THR A 186 -16.23 -14.01 41.24
N THR A 187 -15.33 -13.98 42.23
CA THR A 187 -15.50 -14.72 43.46
C THR A 187 -16.67 -14.04 44.23
N LEU A 188 -17.77 -14.78 44.36
CA LEU A 188 -18.81 -14.42 45.29
C LEU A 188 -18.28 -14.76 46.70
N ASP A 189 -18.00 -13.74 47.49
CA ASP A 189 -17.78 -13.86 48.96
C ASP A 189 -19.11 -14.15 49.67
#